data_def81ce51aa3d2a7140c27f00f074012
#
_entry.id   def81ce51aa3d2a7140c27f00f074012
#
_cell.length_a   1.000
_cell.length_b   1.000
_cell.length_c   1.000
_cell.angle_alpha   90.00
_cell.angle_beta   90.00
_cell.angle_gamma   90.00
#
_symmetry.space_group_name_H-M   'P 1'
#
loop_
_entity.id
_entity.type
_entity.pdbx_description
1 polymer ?
#
loop_
_entity_poly.entity_id
_entity_poly.type
_entity_poly.pdbx_seq_one_letter_code
_entity_poly.pdbx_strand_id
1 'polypeptide(L)'
;MVHTDAVCWQTSLPVRQKFRGGSVSRRVASDTASVTRVHRKADEVPARRVDARTERWRAHRVQVRIEFVEAAFRALDAHGPDVSMGDIAKEAGAAKPKLYRHFEDKTDLYNAIVDRVREMLWERLLGGIDLTHDSAAELVRRAAAEYVAVVSEHPNVFRFILHSHFSQQARETERALAAARQSARRAAEFIAGLLPDESVDVAGIELVSYSIFGAVASATDWWLGANQREVSAMPVERFIDYLAESISALAQAHARFNGVRIDPAEPLRDAFVTD
;
A
#
# COMPACT_ATOMS: atom_id res chain seq x y z
N MET A 1 -6.63 0.45 28.50
CA MET A 1 -6.39 -0.93 28.09
C MET A 1 -7.41 -1.22 27.00
N VAL A 2 -7.08 -0.83 25.77
CA VAL A 2 -7.97 -0.92 24.60
C VAL A 2 -7.28 -1.84 23.60
N HIS A 3 -7.86 -3.02 23.41
CA HIS A 3 -7.41 -3.99 22.39
C HIS A 3 -7.75 -3.46 21.01
N THR A 4 -6.73 -3.14 20.26
CA THR A 4 -6.82 -2.82 18.84
C THR A 4 -6.63 -4.13 18.08
N ASP A 5 -7.73 -4.79 17.69
CA ASP A 5 -7.70 -5.90 16.74
C ASP A 5 -7.39 -5.35 15.35
N ALA A 6 -6.12 -5.44 14.99
CA ALA A 6 -5.66 -5.20 13.62
C ALA A 6 -6.20 -6.34 12.74
N VAL A 7 -7.10 -6.01 11.82
CA VAL A 7 -7.55 -6.92 10.77
C VAL A 7 -6.40 -7.13 9.80
N CYS A 8 -5.69 -8.22 9.98
CA CYS A 8 -4.57 -8.67 9.16
C CYS A 8 -5.13 -9.25 7.84
N TRP A 9 -5.01 -8.50 6.75
CA TRP A 9 -5.20 -9.03 5.41
C TRP A 9 -3.89 -9.66 4.93
N GLN A 10 -3.71 -10.94 5.28
CA GLN A 10 -2.68 -11.76 4.64
C GLN A 10 -3.21 -12.29 3.31
N THR A 11 -2.93 -11.59 2.23
CA THR A 11 -2.94 -12.20 0.89
C THR A 11 -1.58 -12.84 0.65
N SER A 12 -1.49 -14.12 0.96
CA SER A 12 -0.34 -14.96 0.60
C SER A 12 -0.36 -15.18 -0.92
N LEU A 13 0.56 -14.58 -1.63
CA LEU A 13 0.88 -14.98 -3.01
C LEU A 13 1.73 -16.25 -2.97
N PRO A 14 1.39 -17.29 -3.75
CA PRO A 14 2.19 -18.52 -3.82
C PRO A 14 3.40 -18.31 -4.72
N VAL A 15 4.57 -18.08 -4.16
CA VAL A 15 5.84 -18.22 -4.87
C VAL A 15 6.13 -19.72 -5.00
N ARG A 16 5.85 -20.31 -6.15
CA ARG A 16 6.29 -21.64 -6.51
C ARG A 16 7.77 -21.60 -6.87
N GLN A 17 8.65 -21.84 -5.94
CA GLN A 17 10.03 -22.26 -6.24
C GLN A 17 10.10 -23.79 -6.27
N LYS A 18 10.37 -24.34 -7.47
CA LYS A 18 10.80 -25.71 -7.67
C LYS A 18 12.29 -25.80 -7.37
N PHE A 19 12.66 -26.38 -6.25
CA PHE A 19 14.01 -26.92 -6.07
C PHE A 19 14.01 -28.41 -6.36
N ARG A 20 14.84 -28.82 -7.33
CA ARG A 20 15.14 -30.19 -7.66
C ARG A 20 16.08 -30.79 -6.63
N GLY A 21 15.73 -32.00 -6.20
CA GLY A 21 16.40 -32.76 -5.21
C GLY A 21 17.77 -33.32 -5.57
N GLY A 22 18.56 -33.54 -4.55
CA GLY A 22 19.72 -34.43 -4.54
C GLY A 22 19.50 -35.48 -3.47
N SER A 23 19.42 -36.74 -3.91
CA SER A 23 19.33 -37.92 -3.07
C SER A 23 20.69 -38.26 -2.46
N VAL A 24 20.77 -38.40 -1.15
CA VAL A 24 21.85 -39.17 -0.50
C VAL A 24 21.24 -40.22 0.39
N SER A 25 21.40 -41.45 -0.04
CA SER A 25 21.07 -42.65 0.69
C SER A 25 22.14 -42.93 1.78
N ARG A 26 21.73 -43.13 3.02
CA ARG A 26 22.53 -43.82 4.00
C ARG A 26 21.66 -44.72 4.87
N ARG A 27 21.82 -46.05 4.63
CA ARG A 27 21.36 -47.11 5.52
C ARG A 27 22.19 -47.14 6.79
N VAL A 28 21.56 -47.27 7.94
CA VAL A 28 22.11 -47.90 9.13
C VAL A 28 21.00 -48.65 9.89
N ALA A 29 21.39 -49.79 10.41
CA ALA A 29 20.65 -50.93 10.87
C ALA A 29 19.75 -50.74 12.09
N SER A 30 18.84 -51.69 12.15
CA SER A 30 17.94 -52.10 13.22
C SER A 30 18.61 -52.25 14.60
N ASP A 31 17.91 -51.74 15.65
CA ASP A 31 17.93 -52.40 16.95
C ASP A 31 16.56 -52.32 17.61
N THR A 32 16.08 -53.50 18.02
CA THR A 32 14.81 -53.79 18.65
C THR A 32 14.91 -53.56 20.15
N ALA A 33 14.09 -52.68 20.70
CA ALA A 33 13.73 -52.68 22.11
C ALA A 33 12.26 -52.35 22.29
N SER A 34 11.54 -53.33 22.80
CA SER A 34 10.14 -53.22 23.28
C SER A 34 10.03 -52.18 24.38
N VAL A 35 9.19 -51.14 24.16
CA VAL A 35 8.71 -50.29 25.27
C VAL A 35 7.19 -50.14 25.15
N THR A 36 6.60 -50.51 26.22
CA THR A 36 5.19 -50.55 26.60
C THR A 36 4.42 -49.28 26.15
N ARG A 37 3.36 -49.51 25.37
CA ARG A 37 2.46 -48.48 24.84
C ARG A 37 1.53 -47.96 25.96
N VAL A 38 1.92 -46.87 26.60
CA VAL A 38 1.01 -46.08 27.43
C VAL A 38 0.20 -45.18 26.48
N HIS A 39 -1.06 -45.56 26.22
CA HIS A 39 -2.03 -44.69 25.55
C HIS A 39 -2.33 -43.48 26.43
N ARG A 40 -1.59 -42.38 26.23
CA ARG A 40 -2.02 -41.06 26.66
C ARG A 40 -2.89 -40.49 25.55
N LYS A 41 -4.22 -40.52 25.76
CA LYS A 41 -5.19 -39.81 24.95
C LYS A 41 -4.77 -38.35 24.97
N ALA A 42 -4.20 -37.87 23.86
CA ALA A 42 -4.02 -36.44 23.63
C ALA A 42 -5.42 -35.83 23.57
N ASP A 43 -5.74 -34.94 24.51
CA ASP A 43 -6.88 -34.08 24.45
C ASP A 43 -6.72 -33.21 23.21
N GLU A 44 -7.34 -33.60 22.09
CA GLU A 44 -7.57 -32.74 20.96
C GLU A 44 -8.48 -31.60 21.45
N VAL A 45 -7.87 -30.44 21.67
CA VAL A 45 -8.61 -29.19 21.83
C VAL A 45 -9.43 -29.03 20.54
N PRO A 46 -10.77 -29.07 20.59
CA PRO A 46 -11.58 -28.98 19.39
C PRO A 46 -11.31 -27.63 18.75
N ALA A 47 -10.78 -27.65 17.52
CA ALA A 47 -10.65 -26.45 16.69
C ALA A 47 -12.02 -25.74 16.73
N ARG A 48 -12.03 -24.53 17.32
CA ARG A 48 -13.24 -23.70 17.50
C ARG A 48 -13.87 -23.54 16.12
N ARG A 49 -14.95 -24.26 15.85
CA ARG A 49 -15.74 -24.11 14.63
C ARG A 49 -16.15 -22.65 14.57
N VAL A 50 -15.52 -21.88 13.69
CA VAL A 50 -15.95 -20.52 13.37
C VAL A 50 -17.39 -20.64 12.90
N ASP A 51 -18.31 -20.02 13.62
CA ASP A 51 -19.74 -20.09 13.28
C ASP A 51 -19.92 -19.46 11.89
N ALA A 52 -20.31 -20.24 10.92
CA ALA A 52 -20.55 -19.83 9.52
C ALA A 52 -21.53 -18.64 9.42
N ARG A 53 -22.34 -18.41 10.44
CA ARG A 53 -23.21 -17.25 10.56
C ARG A 53 -22.42 -16.00 10.93
N THR A 54 -21.50 -16.10 11.87
CA THR A 54 -20.60 -15.00 12.28
C THR A 54 -19.69 -14.57 11.12
N GLU A 55 -19.18 -15.55 10.33
CA GLU A 55 -18.34 -15.26 9.17
C GLU A 55 -19.12 -14.54 8.06
N ARG A 56 -20.34 -14.99 7.75
CA ARG A 56 -21.20 -14.29 6.80
C ARG A 56 -21.57 -12.88 7.24
N TRP A 57 -21.76 -12.67 8.54
CA TRP A 57 -22.03 -11.34 9.09
C TRP A 57 -20.81 -10.41 8.96
N ARG A 58 -19.61 -10.91 9.22
CA ARG A 58 -18.37 -10.16 9.02
C ARG A 58 -18.17 -9.80 7.55
N ALA A 59 -18.28 -10.77 6.66
CA ALA A 59 -18.16 -10.55 5.21
C ALA A 59 -19.18 -9.50 4.70
N HIS A 60 -20.44 -9.60 5.14
CA HIS A 60 -21.46 -8.62 4.78
C HIS A 60 -21.12 -7.21 5.31
N ARG A 61 -20.62 -7.10 6.54
CA ARG A 61 -20.22 -5.80 7.12
C ARG A 61 -19.07 -5.17 6.35
N VAL A 62 -18.07 -5.95 5.93
CA VAL A 62 -16.97 -5.50 5.09
C VAL A 62 -17.49 -5.02 3.74
N GLN A 63 -18.35 -5.80 3.10
CA GLN A 63 -18.91 -5.43 1.80
C GLN A 63 -19.68 -4.11 1.85
N VAL A 64 -20.50 -3.89 2.87
CA VAL A 64 -21.22 -2.62 3.05
C VAL A 64 -20.28 -1.45 3.30
N ARG A 65 -19.15 -1.65 4.01
CA ARG A 65 -18.13 -0.60 4.15
C ARG A 65 -17.52 -0.23 2.81
N ILE A 66 -17.20 -1.22 1.96
CA ILE A 66 -16.69 -0.99 0.60
C ILE A 66 -17.69 -0.17 -0.23
N GLU A 67 -18.97 -0.55 -0.20
CA GLU A 67 -20.04 0.18 -0.92
C GLU A 67 -20.14 1.65 -0.50
N PHE A 68 -19.97 1.96 0.79
CA PHE A 68 -19.93 3.33 1.29
C PHE A 68 -18.68 4.09 0.85
N VAL A 69 -17.51 3.44 0.79
CA VAL A 69 -16.27 4.05 0.28
C VAL A 69 -16.40 4.37 -1.20
N GLU A 70 -16.93 3.46 -2.01
CA GLU A 70 -17.19 3.72 -3.43
C GLU A 70 -18.23 4.85 -3.63
N ALA A 71 -19.24 4.93 -2.77
CA ALA A 71 -20.17 6.06 -2.77
C ALA A 71 -19.50 7.37 -2.36
N ALA A 72 -18.53 7.33 -1.44
CA ALA A 72 -17.76 8.50 -1.07
C ALA A 72 -16.91 9.01 -2.24
N PHE A 73 -16.29 8.13 -3.02
CA PHE A 73 -15.59 8.50 -4.25
C PHE A 73 -16.52 9.22 -5.22
N ARG A 74 -17.67 8.64 -5.54
CA ARG A 74 -18.66 9.28 -6.43
C ARG A 74 -19.15 10.64 -5.91
N ALA A 75 -19.40 10.72 -4.59
CA ALA A 75 -19.83 11.98 -3.98
C ALA A 75 -18.75 13.06 -4.05
N LEU A 76 -17.47 12.70 -3.79
CA LEU A 76 -16.32 13.59 -3.92
C LEU A 76 -16.11 14.04 -5.36
N ASP A 77 -16.17 13.13 -6.33
CA ASP A 77 -16.00 13.45 -7.74
C ASP A 77 -17.12 14.38 -8.26
N ALA A 78 -18.37 14.17 -7.79
CA ALA A 78 -19.52 14.97 -8.23
C ALA A 78 -19.65 16.33 -7.54
N HIS A 79 -19.28 16.44 -6.25
CA HIS A 79 -19.58 17.59 -5.41
C HIS A 79 -18.35 18.31 -4.85
N GLY A 80 -17.14 17.74 -5.07
CA GLY A 80 -15.89 18.32 -4.58
C GLY A 80 -15.47 17.80 -3.19
N PRO A 81 -14.35 18.31 -2.64
CA PRO A 81 -13.73 17.78 -1.43
C PRO A 81 -14.49 18.06 -0.13
N ASP A 82 -15.46 18.98 -0.14
CA ASP A 82 -16.18 19.42 1.06
C ASP A 82 -17.47 18.63 1.36
N VAL A 83 -17.63 17.44 0.74
CA VAL A 83 -18.82 16.59 0.94
C VAL A 83 -19.03 16.22 2.40
N SER A 84 -20.30 16.20 2.80
CA SER A 84 -20.71 15.79 4.14
C SER A 84 -20.99 14.27 4.23
N MET A 85 -20.99 13.73 5.45
CA MET A 85 -21.46 12.36 5.72
C MET A 85 -22.90 12.11 5.23
N GLY A 86 -23.71 13.17 5.16
CA GLY A 86 -25.08 13.10 4.63
C GLY A 86 -25.12 12.91 3.13
N ASP A 87 -24.25 13.63 2.40
CA ASP A 87 -24.15 13.54 0.94
C ASP A 87 -23.65 12.14 0.53
N ILE A 88 -22.64 11.61 1.23
CA ILE A 88 -22.13 10.26 1.01
C ILE A 88 -23.21 9.20 1.28
N ALA A 89 -23.98 9.33 2.35
CA ALA A 89 -25.07 8.41 2.64
C ALA A 89 -26.14 8.47 1.55
N LYS A 90 -26.49 9.66 1.07
CA LYS A 90 -27.43 9.87 -0.03
C LYS A 90 -26.93 9.23 -1.33
N GLU A 91 -25.65 9.42 -1.65
CA GLU A 91 -25.02 8.79 -2.82
C GLU A 91 -25.01 7.26 -2.75
N ALA A 92 -24.88 6.71 -1.54
CA ALA A 92 -25.00 5.26 -1.28
C ALA A 92 -26.43 4.74 -1.29
N GLY A 93 -27.44 5.59 -1.55
CA GLY A 93 -28.85 5.22 -1.46
C GLY A 93 -29.28 4.82 -0.04
N ALA A 94 -28.62 5.37 0.98
CA ALA A 94 -28.82 4.97 2.37
C ALA A 94 -29.15 6.20 3.26
N ALA A 95 -29.81 5.94 4.38
CA ALA A 95 -30.00 6.97 5.40
C ALA A 95 -28.72 7.17 6.23
N LYS A 96 -28.41 8.42 6.60
CA LYS A 96 -27.25 8.79 7.42
C LYS A 96 -27.01 7.91 8.67
N PRO A 97 -28.06 7.47 9.44
CA PRO A 97 -27.87 6.54 10.55
C PRO A 97 -27.32 5.15 10.13
N LYS A 98 -27.56 4.70 8.88
CA LYS A 98 -26.99 3.44 8.38
C LYS A 98 -25.48 3.58 8.20
N LEU A 99 -24.99 4.69 7.68
CA LEU A 99 -23.57 4.97 7.52
C LEU A 99 -22.86 4.97 8.88
N TYR A 100 -23.40 5.64 9.90
CA TYR A 100 -22.83 5.67 11.26
C TYR A 100 -22.87 4.32 12.01
N ARG A 101 -23.58 3.32 11.53
CA ARG A 101 -23.46 1.92 12.02
C ARG A 101 -22.21 1.22 11.51
N HIS A 102 -21.63 1.71 10.41
CA HIS A 102 -20.45 1.12 9.78
C HIS A 102 -19.17 1.95 9.98
N PHE A 103 -19.31 3.26 10.22
CA PHE A 103 -18.21 4.18 10.48
C PHE A 103 -18.50 4.95 11.76
N GLU A 104 -17.57 4.92 12.70
CA GLU A 104 -17.71 5.57 14.01
C GLU A 104 -17.86 7.09 13.87
N ASP A 105 -17.05 7.68 13.00
CA ASP A 105 -17.03 9.10 12.71
C ASP A 105 -16.57 9.39 11.26
N LYS A 106 -16.44 10.70 10.94
CA LYS A 106 -15.90 11.14 9.65
C LYS A 106 -14.46 10.66 9.44
N THR A 107 -13.70 10.50 10.51
CA THR A 107 -12.30 10.09 10.44
C THR A 107 -12.14 8.61 10.12
N ASP A 108 -13.03 7.74 10.62
CA ASP A 108 -13.03 6.32 10.25
C ASP A 108 -13.34 6.14 8.75
N LEU A 109 -14.29 6.92 8.21
CA LEU A 109 -14.55 6.93 6.78
C LEU A 109 -13.37 7.50 5.96
N TYR A 110 -12.74 8.60 6.43
CA TYR A 110 -11.54 9.17 5.83
C TYR A 110 -10.42 8.12 5.70
N ASN A 111 -10.16 7.38 6.77
CA ASN A 111 -9.15 6.32 6.75
C ASN A 111 -9.48 5.22 5.73
N ALA A 112 -10.74 4.83 5.62
CA ALA A 112 -11.16 3.83 4.64
C ALA A 112 -11.01 4.34 3.20
N ILE A 113 -11.22 5.64 2.95
CA ILE A 113 -10.95 6.27 1.65
C ILE A 113 -9.45 6.26 1.34
N VAL A 114 -8.60 6.65 2.30
CA VAL A 114 -7.12 6.60 2.17
C VAL A 114 -6.64 5.18 1.89
N ASP A 115 -7.16 4.20 2.61
CA ASP A 115 -6.83 2.79 2.40
C ASP A 115 -7.21 2.33 0.99
N ARG A 116 -8.37 2.71 0.50
CA ARG A 116 -8.83 2.37 -0.86
C ARG A 116 -7.96 3.01 -1.95
N VAL A 117 -7.59 4.30 -1.80
CA VAL A 117 -6.65 4.96 -2.73
C VAL A 117 -5.31 4.23 -2.73
N ARG A 118 -4.81 3.87 -1.54
CA ARG A 118 -3.55 3.13 -1.41
C ARG A 118 -3.60 1.77 -2.12
N GLU A 119 -4.68 1.00 -1.93
CA GLU A 119 -4.89 -0.28 -2.62
C GLU A 119 -4.90 -0.10 -4.13
N MET A 120 -5.68 0.87 -4.63
CA MET A 120 -5.80 1.18 -6.05
C MET A 120 -4.44 1.56 -6.67
N LEU A 121 -3.64 2.38 -5.97
CA LEU A 121 -2.30 2.73 -6.40
C LEU A 121 -1.37 1.49 -6.43
N TRP A 122 -1.39 0.65 -5.40
CA TRP A 122 -0.58 -0.56 -5.37
C TRP A 122 -0.96 -1.54 -6.47
N GLU A 123 -2.24 -1.75 -6.72
CA GLU A 123 -2.73 -2.61 -7.80
C GLU A 123 -2.22 -2.14 -9.16
N ARG A 124 -2.31 -0.82 -9.45
CA ARG A 124 -1.82 -0.26 -10.71
C ARG A 124 -0.30 -0.30 -10.83
N LEU A 125 0.41 0.10 -9.79
CA LEU A 125 1.87 0.10 -9.79
C LEU A 125 2.44 -1.29 -9.99
N LEU A 126 1.90 -2.31 -9.30
CA LEU A 126 2.40 -3.69 -9.44
C LEU A 126 1.92 -4.38 -10.72
N GLY A 127 0.77 -3.99 -11.27
CA GLY A 127 0.20 -4.58 -12.49
C GLY A 127 1.00 -4.29 -13.76
N GLY A 128 1.84 -3.24 -13.76
CA GLY A 128 2.62 -2.81 -14.92
C GLY A 128 4.14 -3.01 -14.81
N ILE A 129 4.63 -3.63 -13.73
CA ILE A 129 6.07 -3.77 -13.50
C ILE A 129 6.63 -5.01 -14.19
N ASP A 130 7.57 -4.84 -15.12
CA ASP A 130 8.45 -5.87 -15.62
C ASP A 130 9.90 -5.62 -15.12
N LEU A 131 10.24 -6.26 -14.00
CA LEU A 131 11.56 -6.09 -13.36
C LEU A 131 12.72 -6.67 -14.17
N THR A 132 12.43 -7.41 -15.22
CA THR A 132 13.45 -8.10 -16.03
C THR A 132 13.79 -7.37 -17.32
N HIS A 133 12.89 -6.55 -17.82
CA HIS A 133 13.08 -5.88 -19.12
C HIS A 133 13.03 -4.35 -19.01
N ASP A 134 12.26 -3.81 -18.08
CA ASP A 134 12.16 -2.36 -17.92
C ASP A 134 13.40 -1.81 -17.19
N SER A 135 14.01 -0.77 -17.72
CA SER A 135 15.06 -0.03 -17.02
C SER A 135 14.55 0.65 -15.76
N ALA A 136 15.45 0.94 -14.82
CA ALA A 136 15.09 1.64 -13.59
C ALA A 136 14.40 2.99 -13.86
N ALA A 137 14.86 3.73 -14.89
CA ALA A 137 14.24 4.99 -15.29
C ALA A 137 12.82 4.80 -15.86
N GLU A 138 12.62 3.80 -16.71
CA GLU A 138 11.29 3.49 -17.27
C GLU A 138 10.30 3.06 -16.20
N LEU A 139 10.73 2.25 -15.22
CA LEU A 139 9.91 1.86 -14.09
C LEU A 139 9.46 3.06 -13.25
N VAL A 140 10.37 3.97 -12.92
CA VAL A 140 10.02 5.17 -12.16
C VAL A 140 9.07 6.07 -12.95
N ARG A 141 9.32 6.27 -14.25
CA ARG A 141 8.45 7.10 -15.10
C ARG A 141 7.06 6.47 -15.26
N ARG A 142 6.97 5.16 -15.44
CA ARG A 142 5.70 4.42 -15.50
C ARG A 142 4.95 4.51 -14.18
N ALA A 143 5.63 4.32 -13.04
CA ALA A 143 5.02 4.47 -11.73
C ALA A 143 4.46 5.89 -11.52
N ALA A 144 5.20 6.92 -11.94
CA ALA A 144 4.74 8.31 -11.90
C ALA A 144 3.52 8.51 -12.81
N ALA A 145 3.51 7.92 -14.02
CA ALA A 145 2.39 8.01 -14.95
C ALA A 145 1.11 7.34 -14.39
N GLU A 146 1.22 6.13 -13.84
CA GLU A 146 0.08 5.43 -13.23
C GLU A 146 -0.45 6.19 -12.02
N TYR A 147 0.43 6.74 -11.18
CA TYR A 147 0.03 7.61 -10.08
C TYR A 147 -0.75 8.83 -10.57
N VAL A 148 -0.22 9.56 -11.54
CA VAL A 148 -0.86 10.77 -12.09
C VAL A 148 -2.18 10.43 -12.80
N ALA A 149 -2.29 9.25 -13.43
CA ALA A 149 -3.55 8.79 -14.00
C ALA A 149 -4.63 8.63 -12.93
N VAL A 150 -4.32 7.99 -11.78
CA VAL A 150 -5.28 7.86 -10.66
C VAL A 150 -5.65 9.23 -10.08
N VAL A 151 -4.68 10.14 -9.92
CA VAL A 151 -4.94 11.52 -9.46
C VAL A 151 -5.88 12.25 -10.43
N SER A 152 -5.68 12.07 -11.73
CA SER A 152 -6.49 12.71 -12.79
C SER A 152 -7.90 12.11 -12.87
N GLU A 153 -8.06 10.82 -12.60
CA GLU A 153 -9.37 10.16 -12.54
C GLU A 153 -10.20 10.64 -11.33
N HIS A 154 -9.54 10.90 -10.19
CA HIS A 154 -10.19 11.24 -8.92
C HIS A 154 -9.60 12.50 -8.26
N PRO A 155 -9.55 13.65 -8.94
CA PRO A 155 -8.85 14.84 -8.43
C PRO A 155 -9.44 15.35 -7.10
N ASN A 156 -10.75 15.24 -6.91
CA ASN A 156 -11.42 15.69 -5.68
C ASN A 156 -11.18 14.75 -4.50
N VAL A 157 -10.98 13.44 -4.75
CA VAL A 157 -10.57 12.49 -3.71
C VAL A 157 -9.17 12.84 -3.21
N PHE A 158 -8.24 13.14 -4.12
CA PHE A 158 -6.89 13.57 -3.73
C PHE A 158 -6.89 14.91 -3.00
N ARG A 159 -7.67 15.89 -3.45
CA ARG A 159 -7.85 17.17 -2.71
C ARG A 159 -8.39 16.93 -1.31
N PHE A 160 -9.37 16.06 -1.15
CA PHE A 160 -9.93 15.71 0.15
C PHE A 160 -8.87 15.09 1.08
N ILE A 161 -8.05 14.18 0.58
CA ILE A 161 -6.97 13.53 1.34
C ILE A 161 -5.88 14.54 1.68
N LEU A 162 -5.41 15.33 0.72
CA LEU A 162 -4.32 16.29 0.89
C LEU A 162 -4.74 17.46 1.78
N HIS A 163 -5.99 17.94 1.67
CA HIS A 163 -6.51 19.01 2.54
C HIS A 163 -6.52 18.58 4.01
N SER A 164 -6.89 17.34 4.28
CA SER A 164 -6.81 16.77 5.63
C SER A 164 -5.36 16.57 6.08
N HIS A 165 -4.43 16.25 5.17
CA HIS A 165 -3.02 16.11 5.48
C HIS A 165 -2.36 17.45 5.87
N PHE A 166 -2.74 18.55 5.23
CA PHE A 166 -2.22 19.90 5.51
C PHE A 166 -3.11 20.71 6.44
N SER A 167 -4.29 20.20 6.85
CA SER A 167 -5.17 20.88 7.78
C SER A 167 -4.65 20.80 9.22
N GLN A 168 -4.94 21.82 10.03
CA GLN A 168 -4.49 21.92 11.42
C GLN A 168 -5.20 20.96 12.40
N GLN A 169 -5.97 19.99 11.91
CA GLN A 169 -6.59 18.97 12.75
C GLN A 169 -5.60 17.87 13.07
N ALA A 170 -4.93 17.98 14.21
CA ALA A 170 -3.80 17.13 14.63
C ALA A 170 -4.05 15.60 14.49
N ARG A 171 -5.28 15.13 14.74
CA ARG A 171 -5.60 13.69 14.64
C ARG A 171 -5.66 13.17 13.21
N GLU A 172 -6.16 13.97 12.27
CA GLU A 172 -6.22 13.58 10.83
C GLU A 172 -4.82 13.59 10.23
N THR A 173 -4.00 14.58 10.58
CA THR A 173 -2.59 14.66 10.17
C THR A 173 -1.79 13.46 10.69
N GLU A 174 -1.94 13.08 11.95
CA GLU A 174 -1.22 11.94 12.53
C GLU A 174 -1.53 10.62 11.80
N ARG A 175 -2.80 10.41 11.43
CA ARG A 175 -3.23 9.20 10.71
C ARG A 175 -2.77 9.18 9.25
N ALA A 176 -2.81 10.32 8.56
CA ALA A 176 -2.26 10.45 7.21
C ALA A 176 -0.75 10.15 7.20
N LEU A 177 0.00 10.65 8.17
CA LEU A 177 1.41 10.34 8.37
C LEU A 177 1.65 8.86 8.69
N ALA A 178 0.78 8.25 9.51
CA ALA A 178 0.86 6.81 9.81
C ALA A 178 0.61 5.96 8.55
N ALA A 179 -0.36 6.31 7.72
CA ALA A 179 -0.62 5.64 6.44
C ALA A 179 0.55 5.79 5.47
N ALA A 180 1.15 6.99 5.38
CA ALA A 180 2.34 7.24 4.57
C ALA A 180 3.55 6.41 5.06
N ARG A 181 3.79 6.32 6.39
CA ARG A 181 4.83 5.46 6.97
C ARG A 181 4.61 3.98 6.64
N GLN A 182 3.37 3.49 6.75
CA GLN A 182 3.05 2.11 6.40
C GLN A 182 3.31 1.82 4.91
N SER A 183 2.98 2.76 4.02
CA SER A 183 3.26 2.64 2.59
C SER A 183 4.76 2.69 2.30
N ALA A 184 5.51 3.58 2.96
CA ALA A 184 6.97 3.67 2.85
C ALA A 184 7.65 2.38 3.31
N ARG A 185 7.22 1.81 4.43
CA ARG A 185 7.72 0.53 4.93
C ARG A 185 7.45 -0.61 3.95
N ARG A 186 6.24 -0.68 3.39
CA ARG A 186 5.90 -1.69 2.38
C ARG A 186 6.76 -1.54 1.11
N ALA A 187 7.00 -0.31 0.66
CA ALA A 187 7.91 -0.04 -0.44
C ALA A 187 9.35 -0.45 -0.11
N ALA A 188 9.83 -0.16 1.11
CA ALA A 188 11.17 -0.56 1.55
C ALA A 188 11.33 -2.08 1.61
N GLU A 189 10.35 -2.81 2.14
CA GLU A 189 10.34 -4.28 2.18
C GLU A 189 10.36 -4.88 0.75
N PHE A 190 9.60 -4.29 -0.18
CA PHE A 190 9.59 -4.69 -1.58
C PHE A 190 10.96 -4.45 -2.24
N ILE A 191 11.53 -3.25 -2.11
CA ILE A 191 12.83 -2.89 -2.69
C ILE A 191 13.95 -3.73 -2.08
N ALA A 192 13.97 -3.91 -0.76
CA ALA A 192 14.96 -4.75 -0.07
C ALA A 192 14.92 -6.20 -0.56
N GLY A 193 13.73 -6.73 -0.90
CA GLY A 193 13.57 -8.07 -1.48
C GLY A 193 14.11 -8.21 -2.90
N LEU A 194 14.40 -7.12 -3.60
CA LEU A 194 15.02 -7.12 -4.94
C LEU A 194 16.55 -7.05 -4.87
N LEU A 195 17.11 -6.62 -3.74
CA LEU A 195 18.56 -6.45 -3.58
C LEU A 195 19.19 -7.77 -3.12
N PRO A 196 20.33 -8.15 -3.70
CA PRO A 196 20.97 -9.46 -3.43
C PRO A 196 21.73 -9.53 -2.10
N ASP A 197 21.93 -8.41 -1.41
CA ASP A 197 22.78 -8.30 -0.22
C ASP A 197 21.97 -8.31 1.09
N GLU A 198 22.39 -9.15 2.06
CA GLU A 198 21.80 -9.20 3.40
C GLU A 198 22.13 -7.97 4.26
N SER A 199 23.08 -7.12 3.83
CA SER A 199 23.49 -5.90 4.52
C SER A 199 22.69 -4.65 4.14
N VAL A 200 21.54 -4.80 3.47
CA VAL A 200 20.72 -3.70 3.00
C VAL A 200 20.22 -2.82 4.14
N ASP A 201 20.47 -1.51 4.05
CA ASP A 201 19.93 -0.50 4.99
C ASP A 201 18.42 -0.29 4.77
N VAL A 202 17.62 -1.22 5.31
CA VAL A 202 16.15 -1.16 5.21
C VAL A 202 15.58 0.12 5.84
N ALA A 203 16.21 0.62 6.92
CA ALA A 203 15.76 1.85 7.58
C ALA A 203 16.00 3.08 6.69
N GLY A 204 17.13 3.13 6.00
CA GLY A 204 17.41 4.17 5.03
C GLY A 204 16.48 4.12 3.82
N ILE A 205 16.16 2.93 3.31
CA ILE A 205 15.16 2.76 2.24
C ILE A 205 13.77 3.20 2.71
N GLU A 206 13.37 2.90 3.95
CA GLU A 206 12.11 3.38 4.53
C GLU A 206 12.10 4.91 4.62
N LEU A 207 13.21 5.52 5.07
CA LEU A 207 13.34 6.97 5.17
C LEU A 207 13.22 7.67 3.80
N VAL A 208 13.93 7.18 2.77
CA VAL A 208 13.86 7.78 1.44
C VAL A 208 12.48 7.55 0.81
N SER A 209 11.89 6.38 0.98
CA SER A 209 10.54 6.10 0.52
C SER A 209 9.52 7.05 1.16
N TYR A 210 9.61 7.28 2.47
CA TYR A 210 8.76 8.24 3.17
C TYR A 210 8.98 9.69 2.68
N SER A 211 10.22 10.06 2.39
CA SER A 211 10.57 11.38 1.83
C SER A 211 9.97 11.56 0.42
N ILE A 212 10.03 10.51 -0.41
CA ILE A 212 9.39 10.49 -1.74
C ILE A 212 7.88 10.68 -1.61
N PHE A 213 7.21 9.98 -0.68
CA PHE A 213 5.78 10.19 -0.42
C PHE A 213 5.45 11.65 -0.09
N GLY A 214 6.25 12.28 0.78
CA GLY A 214 6.06 13.68 1.13
C GLY A 214 6.26 14.62 -0.07
N ALA A 215 7.30 14.40 -0.86
CA ALA A 215 7.57 15.18 -2.07
C ALA A 215 6.45 15.03 -3.10
N VAL A 216 6.01 13.81 -3.38
CA VAL A 216 4.92 13.53 -4.31
C VAL A 216 3.61 14.14 -3.83
N ALA A 217 3.25 14.00 -2.54
CA ALA A 217 2.04 14.60 -1.98
C ALA A 217 2.03 16.13 -2.12
N SER A 218 3.13 16.79 -1.78
CA SER A 218 3.27 18.25 -1.90
C SER A 218 3.23 18.74 -3.35
N ALA A 219 3.90 18.02 -4.26
CA ALA A 219 3.86 18.32 -5.68
C ALA A 219 2.45 18.15 -6.25
N THR A 220 1.72 17.12 -5.84
CA THR A 220 0.35 16.86 -6.27
C THR A 220 -0.62 17.94 -5.77
N ASP A 221 -0.50 18.36 -4.51
CA ASP A 221 -1.30 19.46 -3.97
C ASP A 221 -1.06 20.75 -4.78
N TRP A 222 0.20 21.08 -5.02
CA TRP A 222 0.55 22.23 -5.87
C TRP A 222 -0.04 22.11 -7.27
N TRP A 223 0.12 20.95 -7.93
CA TRP A 223 -0.35 20.72 -9.29
C TRP A 223 -1.88 20.82 -9.41
N LEU A 224 -2.61 20.19 -8.50
CA LEU A 224 -4.08 20.27 -8.44
C LEU A 224 -4.56 21.70 -8.17
N GLY A 225 -3.87 22.43 -7.30
CA GLY A 225 -4.19 23.83 -6.99
C GLY A 225 -3.85 24.79 -8.12
N ALA A 226 -2.73 24.60 -8.82
CA ALA A 226 -2.32 25.42 -9.97
C ALA A 226 -3.28 25.25 -11.15
N ASN A 227 -3.70 24.02 -11.44
CA ASN A 227 -4.61 23.72 -12.53
C ASN A 227 -6.02 24.30 -12.31
N GLN A 228 -6.45 24.48 -11.08
CA GLN A 228 -7.71 25.18 -10.77
C GLN A 228 -7.64 26.68 -11.05
N ARG A 229 -6.47 27.29 -10.89
CA ARG A 229 -6.27 28.73 -11.04
C ARG A 229 -5.97 29.17 -12.46
N GLU A 230 -5.78 28.23 -13.38
CA GLU A 230 -5.43 28.45 -14.81
C GLU A 230 -4.18 29.31 -15.07
N VAL A 231 -3.61 29.93 -14.03
CA VAL A 231 -2.51 30.90 -14.12
C VAL A 231 -1.15 30.22 -14.33
N SER A 232 -1.04 28.93 -14.01
CA SER A 232 0.20 28.16 -14.10
C SER A 232 -0.06 26.69 -14.32
N ALA A 233 -1.08 26.37 -15.15
CA ALA A 233 -1.43 24.99 -15.45
C ALA A 233 -0.23 24.25 -16.04
N MET A 234 0.19 23.19 -15.38
CA MET A 234 1.26 22.30 -15.85
C MET A 234 0.62 21.13 -16.58
N PRO A 235 1.01 20.84 -17.85
CA PRO A 235 0.54 19.66 -18.58
C PRO A 235 0.87 18.37 -17.83
N VAL A 236 0.01 17.35 -17.99
CA VAL A 236 0.12 16.05 -17.35
C VAL A 236 1.50 15.41 -17.58
N GLU A 237 1.94 15.38 -18.83
CA GLU A 237 3.21 14.77 -19.24
C GLU A 237 4.41 15.45 -18.53
N ARG A 238 4.38 16.77 -18.47
CA ARG A 238 5.42 17.53 -17.78
C ARG A 238 5.42 17.29 -16.28
N PHE A 239 4.26 17.13 -15.68
CA PHE A 239 4.15 16.79 -14.26
C PHE A 239 4.68 15.38 -13.97
N ILE A 240 4.39 14.40 -14.84
CA ILE A 240 4.96 13.05 -14.77
C ILE A 240 6.48 13.11 -14.82
N ASP A 241 7.06 13.85 -15.77
CA ASP A 241 8.51 13.97 -15.92
C ASP A 241 9.16 14.60 -14.66
N TYR A 242 8.57 15.65 -14.08
CA TYR A 242 9.04 16.25 -12.84
C TYR A 242 8.99 15.28 -11.65
N LEU A 243 7.92 14.49 -11.53
CA LEU A 243 7.82 13.48 -10.48
C LEU A 243 8.87 12.39 -10.67
N ALA A 244 9.03 11.87 -11.88
CA ALA A 244 9.99 10.83 -12.19
C ALA A 244 11.42 11.26 -11.87
N GLU A 245 11.83 12.46 -12.31
CA GLU A 245 13.15 13.04 -12.01
C GLU A 245 13.35 13.24 -10.51
N SER A 246 12.35 13.76 -9.80
CA SER A 246 12.45 14.00 -8.36
C SER A 246 12.61 12.69 -7.58
N ILE A 247 11.83 11.66 -7.93
CA ILE A 247 11.90 10.33 -7.31
C ILE A 247 13.27 9.70 -7.59
N SER A 248 13.74 9.75 -8.84
CA SER A 248 15.04 9.22 -9.24
C SER A 248 16.20 9.92 -8.51
N ALA A 249 16.14 11.25 -8.39
CA ALA A 249 17.16 12.03 -7.69
C ALA A 249 17.24 11.66 -6.19
N LEU A 250 16.10 11.51 -5.51
CA LEU A 250 16.04 11.09 -4.11
C LEU A 250 16.58 9.66 -3.92
N ALA A 251 16.17 8.73 -4.78
CA ALA A 251 16.64 7.35 -4.75
C ALA A 251 18.15 7.26 -4.99
N GLN A 252 18.68 7.99 -5.98
CA GLN A 252 20.12 8.04 -6.26
C GLN A 252 20.93 8.70 -5.14
N ALA A 253 20.41 9.74 -4.51
CA ALA A 253 21.07 10.38 -3.38
C ALA A 253 21.23 9.40 -2.22
N HIS A 254 20.20 8.62 -1.93
CA HIS A 254 20.24 7.58 -0.90
C HIS A 254 21.22 6.45 -1.28
N ALA A 255 21.17 5.95 -2.52
CA ALA A 255 22.07 4.91 -2.98
C ALA A 255 23.53 5.32 -2.83
N ARG A 256 23.89 6.53 -3.28
CA ARG A 256 25.27 7.08 -3.13
C ARG A 256 25.70 7.20 -1.68
N PHE A 257 24.80 7.58 -0.78
CA PHE A 257 25.09 7.62 0.66
C PHE A 257 25.50 6.26 1.22
N ASN A 258 25.00 5.18 0.62
CA ASN A 258 25.33 3.80 0.99
C ASN A 258 26.43 3.17 0.10
N GLY A 259 27.19 3.96 -0.66
CA GLY A 259 28.26 3.44 -1.54
C GLY A 259 27.73 2.65 -2.74
N VAL A 260 26.47 2.90 -3.14
CA VAL A 260 25.83 2.26 -4.29
C VAL A 260 25.40 3.31 -5.30
N ARG A 261 25.51 2.99 -6.57
CA ARG A 261 24.99 3.79 -7.67
C ARG A 261 23.88 3.05 -8.37
N ILE A 262 22.79 3.75 -8.71
CA ILE A 262 21.72 3.19 -9.53
C ILE A 262 22.00 3.60 -10.98
N ASP A 263 22.18 2.63 -11.88
CA ASP A 263 22.23 2.89 -13.30
C ASP A 263 20.80 2.97 -13.85
N PRO A 264 20.37 4.16 -14.33
CA PRO A 264 18.97 4.34 -14.77
C PRO A 264 18.65 3.60 -16.07
N ALA A 265 19.65 3.19 -16.83
CA ALA A 265 19.48 2.51 -18.13
C ALA A 265 19.36 0.98 -18.01
N GLU A 266 19.78 0.43 -16.87
CA GLU A 266 19.75 -1.00 -16.64
C GLU A 266 18.40 -1.45 -16.03
N PRO A 267 17.97 -2.70 -16.26
CA PRO A 267 16.84 -3.28 -15.55
C PRO A 267 17.03 -3.20 -14.03
N LEU A 268 15.96 -2.99 -13.29
CA LEU A 268 16.04 -2.70 -11.84
C LEU A 268 16.86 -3.75 -11.08
N ARG A 269 16.81 -5.02 -11.51
CA ARG A 269 17.59 -6.12 -10.92
C ARG A 269 19.10 -5.90 -11.02
N ASP A 270 19.56 -5.31 -12.12
CA ASP A 270 20.97 -5.16 -12.49
C ASP A 270 21.45 -3.71 -12.32
N ALA A 271 20.52 -2.80 -11.97
CA ALA A 271 20.77 -1.36 -11.87
C ALA A 271 21.67 -0.94 -10.69
N PHE A 272 21.81 -1.80 -9.67
CA PHE A 272 22.56 -1.45 -8.45
C PHE A 272 24.04 -1.82 -8.60
N VAL A 273 24.91 -0.83 -8.73
CA VAL A 273 26.35 -0.97 -8.89
C VAL A 273 27.04 -0.48 -7.63
N THR A 274 27.85 -1.31 -6.99
CA THR A 274 28.76 -0.90 -5.90
C THR A 274 29.96 -0.15 -6.48
N ASP A 275 30.28 1.01 -5.87
CA ASP A 275 31.47 1.81 -6.25
C ASP A 275 32.76 1.12 -5.86
#